data_1211067da1a7f50aea1ee1675ec55980
#
_entry.id   1211067da1a7f50aea1ee1675ec55980
#
_cell.length_a   1.000
_cell.length_b   1.000
_cell.length_c   1.000
_cell.angle_alpha   90.00
_cell.angle_beta   90.00
_cell.angle_gamma   90.00
#
_symmetry.space_group_name_H-M   'P 1'
#
loop_
_entity.id
_entity.type
_entity.pdbx_description
1 polymer ?
#
loop_
_entity_poly.entity_id
_entity_poly.type
_entity_poly.pdbx_seq_one_letter_code
_entity_poly.pdbx_strand_id
1 'polypeptide(L)'
;DGMILRPTADAPSPAPLAAAYAEVSPDGPDHFPVVIAKVARSVSEEQGLTSADLDAVTCPTLVMAADDDIVTLEHTLALYRGLRDAQLAVVPGTSHLLLHEKPELCVRLITDFLTTGPTPTWMPVRRAARPG
;
A
#
# COMPACT_ATOMS: atom_id res chain seq x y z
N ASP A 1 13.12 5.89 -4.91
CA ASP A 1 12.97 5.33 -3.57
C ASP A 1 12.04 6.22 -2.77
N GLY A 2 10.81 5.76 -2.51
CA GLY A 2 9.74 6.54 -1.88
C GLY A 2 9.56 6.26 -0.39
N MET A 3 10.39 5.43 0.22
CA MET A 3 10.26 5.06 1.64
C MET A 3 10.96 6.09 2.53
N ILE A 4 10.22 6.67 3.48
CA ILE A 4 10.73 7.60 4.49
C ILE A 4 11.32 6.82 5.67
N LEU A 5 10.61 5.77 6.10
CA LEU A 5 11.03 4.90 7.20
C LEU A 5 11.28 3.50 6.67
N ARG A 6 12.51 3.02 6.79
CA ARG A 6 12.87 1.65 6.39
C ARG A 6 12.99 0.75 7.61
N PRO A 7 12.38 -0.43 7.61
CA PRO A 7 12.63 -1.40 8.64
C PRO A 7 14.12 -1.83 8.58
N THR A 8 14.78 -1.88 9.72
CA THR A 8 16.12 -2.43 9.85
C THR A 8 16.05 -3.63 10.77
N ALA A 9 16.96 -4.59 10.60
CA ALA A 9 16.99 -5.81 11.42
C ALA A 9 17.13 -5.52 12.91
N ASP A 10 17.78 -4.39 13.26
CA ASP A 10 18.04 -3.96 14.65
C ASP A 10 17.02 -2.93 15.17
N ALA A 11 16.06 -2.51 14.34
CA ALA A 11 15.03 -1.58 14.79
C ALA A 11 14.10 -2.27 15.80
N PRO A 12 13.77 -1.61 16.92
CA PRO A 12 12.79 -2.16 17.84
C PRO A 12 11.44 -2.30 17.10
N SER A 13 10.96 -3.52 17.03
CA SER A 13 9.64 -3.78 16.44
C SER A 13 8.56 -3.11 17.25
N PRO A 14 7.55 -2.48 16.63
CA PRO A 14 6.43 -1.93 17.35
C PRO A 14 5.77 -3.01 18.22
N ALA A 15 5.71 -2.78 19.52
CA ALA A 15 5.16 -3.75 20.48
C ALA A 15 3.77 -4.28 20.10
N PRO A 16 2.84 -3.47 19.55
CA PRO A 16 1.55 -3.96 19.08
C PRO A 16 1.64 -5.02 17.97
N LEU A 17 2.60 -4.89 17.06
CA LEU A 17 2.78 -5.87 15.97
C LEU A 17 3.35 -7.20 16.49
N ALA A 18 4.28 -7.14 17.43
CA ALA A 18 4.83 -8.33 18.08
C ALA A 18 3.75 -9.09 18.86
N ALA A 19 2.88 -8.37 19.59
CA ALA A 19 1.76 -8.97 20.32
C ALA A 19 0.75 -9.64 19.37
N ALA A 20 0.34 -8.95 18.32
CA ALA A 20 -0.59 -9.50 17.33
C ALA A 20 -0.01 -10.72 16.60
N TYR A 21 1.29 -10.71 16.31
CA TYR A 21 1.97 -11.87 15.74
C TYR A 21 1.95 -13.06 16.70
N ALA A 22 2.25 -12.83 17.98
CA ALA A 22 2.29 -13.88 19.00
C ALA A 22 0.94 -14.59 19.17
N GLU A 23 -0.17 -13.89 18.98
CA GLU A 23 -1.52 -14.43 19.10
C GLU A 23 -1.89 -15.41 17.98
N VAL A 24 -1.37 -15.21 16.76
CA VAL A 24 -1.86 -15.92 15.57
C VAL A 24 -0.80 -16.79 14.90
N SER A 25 0.49 -16.58 15.20
CA SER A 25 1.57 -17.29 14.52
C SER A 25 1.74 -18.71 15.04
N PRO A 26 1.74 -19.71 14.17
CA PRO A 26 2.07 -21.09 14.56
C PRO A 26 3.54 -21.28 14.98
N ASP A 27 4.42 -20.36 14.58
CA ASP A 27 5.87 -20.43 14.88
C ASP A 27 6.20 -19.87 16.28
N GLY A 28 5.20 -19.32 16.97
CA GLY A 28 5.34 -18.74 18.32
C GLY A 28 5.97 -17.33 18.34
N PRO A 29 5.96 -16.69 19.52
CA PRO A 29 6.35 -15.29 19.67
C PRO A 29 7.83 -15.04 19.37
N ASP A 30 8.71 -16.02 19.66
CA ASP A 30 10.15 -15.88 19.48
C ASP A 30 10.59 -15.85 18.00
N HIS A 31 9.69 -16.22 17.08
CA HIS A 31 9.96 -16.16 15.65
C HIS A 31 9.78 -14.76 15.06
N PHE A 32 9.11 -13.84 15.73
CA PHE A 32 8.85 -12.49 15.20
C PHE A 32 10.10 -11.72 14.76
N PRO A 33 11.23 -11.73 15.50
CA PRO A 33 12.47 -11.10 15.04
C PRO A 33 12.99 -11.67 13.71
N VAL A 34 12.79 -12.96 13.46
CA VAL A 34 13.16 -13.60 12.18
C VAL A 34 12.33 -13.05 11.04
N VAL A 35 11.03 -12.84 11.26
CA VAL A 35 10.14 -12.23 10.26
C VAL A 35 10.59 -10.80 9.94
N ILE A 36 10.86 -10.00 10.96
CA ILE A 36 11.34 -8.62 10.79
C ILE A 36 12.66 -8.58 10.01
N ALA A 37 13.61 -9.46 10.32
CA ALA A 37 14.88 -9.54 9.59
C ALA A 37 14.66 -9.91 8.11
N LYS A 38 13.74 -10.82 7.80
CA LYS A 38 13.36 -11.17 6.42
C LYS A 38 12.73 -9.99 5.68
N VAL A 39 11.81 -9.27 6.32
CA VAL A 39 11.17 -8.08 5.75
C VAL A 39 12.20 -7.00 5.47
N ALA A 40 13.08 -6.69 6.44
CA ALA A 40 14.12 -5.69 6.28
C ALA A 40 15.05 -6.03 5.09
N ARG A 41 15.43 -7.31 4.96
CA ARG A 41 16.23 -7.78 3.83
C ARG A 41 15.48 -7.63 2.50
N SER A 42 14.22 -8.06 2.44
CA SER A 42 13.39 -7.94 1.23
C SER A 42 13.29 -6.49 0.76
N VAL A 43 13.02 -5.56 1.67
CA VAL A 43 12.94 -4.13 1.35
C VAL A 43 14.28 -3.56 0.88
N SER A 44 15.43 -4.05 1.43
CA SER A 44 16.75 -3.57 1.03
C SER A 44 17.22 -4.12 -0.32
N GLU A 45 16.78 -5.31 -0.68
CA GLU A 45 17.15 -6.01 -1.92
C GLU A 45 16.18 -5.73 -3.09
N GLU A 46 15.05 -5.07 -2.82
CA GLU A 46 14.02 -4.80 -3.82
C GLU A 46 14.53 -3.86 -4.92
N GLN A 47 14.42 -4.32 -6.17
CA GLN A 47 14.80 -3.53 -7.35
C GLN A 47 13.71 -2.54 -7.79
N GLY A 48 12.54 -2.60 -7.17
CA GLY A 48 11.39 -1.78 -7.53
C GLY A 48 10.74 -2.20 -8.87
N LEU A 49 9.51 -1.77 -9.06
CA LEU A 49 8.79 -1.96 -10.32
C LEU A 49 9.20 -0.90 -11.34
N THR A 50 9.42 -1.33 -12.57
CA THR A 50 9.67 -0.43 -13.71
C THR A 50 8.36 0.10 -14.29
N SER A 51 8.43 1.12 -15.13
CA SER A 51 7.26 1.60 -15.87
C SER A 51 6.64 0.52 -16.76
N ALA A 52 7.45 -0.39 -17.31
CA ALA A 52 6.98 -1.51 -18.14
C ALA A 52 6.19 -2.53 -17.28
N ASP A 53 6.62 -2.78 -16.05
CA ASP A 53 5.91 -3.67 -15.13
C ASP A 53 4.53 -3.08 -14.76
N LEU A 54 4.45 -1.78 -14.53
CA LEU A 54 3.20 -1.09 -14.24
C LEU A 54 2.27 -1.06 -15.46
N ASP A 55 2.81 -0.89 -16.67
CA ASP A 55 2.05 -0.95 -17.91
C ASP A 55 1.49 -2.34 -18.20
N ALA A 56 2.10 -3.40 -17.70
CA ALA A 56 1.62 -4.77 -17.82
C ALA A 56 0.39 -5.06 -16.93
N VAL A 57 0.11 -4.21 -15.92
CA VAL A 57 -1.10 -4.32 -15.10
C VAL A 57 -2.29 -3.81 -15.90
N THR A 58 -3.14 -4.74 -16.35
CA THR A 58 -4.32 -4.43 -17.19
C THR A 58 -5.63 -4.40 -16.42
N CYS A 59 -5.66 -4.91 -15.18
CA CYS A 59 -6.85 -4.88 -14.34
C CYS A 59 -7.05 -3.50 -13.70
N PRO A 60 -8.31 -3.10 -13.42
CA PRO A 60 -8.59 -1.94 -12.60
C PRO A 60 -7.89 -2.05 -11.25
N THR A 61 -7.28 -0.97 -10.78
CA THR A 61 -6.47 -0.96 -9.56
C THR A 61 -6.88 0.19 -8.65
N LEU A 62 -7.09 -0.08 -7.37
CA LEU A 62 -7.24 0.94 -6.34
C LEU A 62 -5.90 1.11 -5.60
N VAL A 63 -5.30 2.28 -5.73
CA VAL A 63 -4.13 2.69 -4.95
C VAL A 63 -4.62 3.42 -3.71
N MET A 64 -4.28 2.92 -2.53
CA MET A 64 -4.63 3.56 -1.25
C MET A 64 -3.37 3.91 -0.47
N ALA A 65 -3.36 5.08 0.15
CA ALA A 65 -2.28 5.53 1.02
C ALA A 65 -2.84 6.36 2.18
N ALA A 66 -2.03 6.52 3.21
CA ALA A 66 -2.26 7.49 4.29
C ALA A 66 -1.70 8.87 3.91
N ASP A 67 -2.12 9.91 4.61
CA ASP A 67 -1.52 11.25 4.48
C ASP A 67 -0.28 11.45 5.35
N ASP A 68 -0.08 10.59 6.37
CA ASP A 68 1.12 10.52 7.22
C ASP A 68 1.74 9.11 7.13
N ASP A 69 2.19 8.75 5.94
CA ASP A 69 2.66 7.39 5.61
C ASP A 69 4.20 7.28 5.70
N ILE A 70 4.70 6.06 5.89
CA ILE A 70 6.12 5.72 5.73
C ILE A 70 6.59 5.79 4.27
N VAL A 71 5.65 5.82 3.33
CA VAL A 71 5.87 6.00 1.89
C VAL A 71 5.47 7.41 1.48
N THR A 72 6.34 8.11 0.74
CA THR A 72 6.04 9.47 0.30
C THR A 72 4.83 9.52 -0.63
N LEU A 73 4.04 10.58 -0.54
CA LEU A 73 2.90 10.78 -1.45
C LEU A 73 3.35 10.89 -2.91
N GLU A 74 4.54 11.43 -3.18
CA GLU A 74 5.13 11.50 -4.52
C GLU A 74 5.32 10.11 -5.11
N HIS A 75 5.79 9.14 -4.31
CA HIS A 75 5.95 7.76 -4.74
C HIS A 75 4.60 7.09 -5.00
N THR A 76 3.63 7.29 -4.11
CA THR A 76 2.25 6.83 -4.30
C THR A 76 1.63 7.41 -5.57
N LEU A 77 1.85 8.70 -5.84
CA LEU A 77 1.40 9.35 -7.07
C LEU A 77 2.12 8.81 -8.32
N ALA A 78 3.40 8.48 -8.22
CA ALA A 78 4.14 7.87 -9.32
C ALA A 78 3.58 6.48 -9.66
N LEU A 79 3.31 5.64 -8.65
CA LEU A 79 2.63 4.35 -8.81
C LEU A 79 1.26 4.53 -9.48
N TYR A 80 0.42 5.40 -8.93
CA TYR A 80 -0.91 5.70 -9.47
C TYR A 80 -0.86 6.17 -10.93
N ARG A 81 0.11 7.01 -11.29
CA ARG A 81 0.27 7.52 -12.66
C ARG A 81 0.83 6.47 -13.62
N GLY A 82 1.65 5.55 -13.13
CA GLY A 82 2.22 4.45 -13.90
C GLY A 82 1.20 3.41 -14.31
N LEU A 83 0.18 3.17 -13.49
CA LEU A 83 -0.88 2.21 -13.78
C LEU A 83 -1.86 2.72 -14.84
N ARG A 84 -2.32 1.84 -15.73
CA ARG A 84 -3.23 2.19 -16.83
C ARG A 84 -4.60 2.59 -16.36
N ASP A 85 -5.23 1.75 -15.54
CA ASP A 85 -6.57 1.98 -14.98
C ASP A 85 -6.50 1.95 -13.46
N ALA A 86 -6.23 3.11 -12.87
CA ALA A 86 -6.11 3.24 -11.44
C ALA A 86 -7.00 4.34 -10.87
N GLN A 87 -7.52 4.08 -9.67
CA GLN A 87 -8.13 5.07 -8.78
C GLN A 87 -7.19 5.33 -7.62
N LEU A 88 -7.26 6.51 -7.03
CA LEU A 88 -6.42 6.91 -5.90
C LEU A 88 -7.30 7.33 -4.73
N ALA A 89 -7.01 6.79 -3.55
CA ALA A 89 -7.57 7.22 -2.29
C ALA A 89 -6.43 7.55 -1.32
N VAL A 90 -6.39 8.79 -0.84
CA VAL A 90 -5.53 9.18 0.29
C VAL A 90 -6.43 9.35 1.51
N VAL A 91 -6.21 8.54 2.53
CA VAL A 91 -7.04 8.51 3.75
C VAL A 91 -6.50 9.51 4.75
N PRO A 92 -7.22 10.62 5.01
CA PRO A 92 -6.71 11.69 5.85
C PRO A 92 -6.65 11.29 7.32
N GLY A 93 -5.60 11.78 8.03
CA GLY A 93 -5.40 11.56 9.45
C GLY A 93 -5.18 10.08 9.77
N THR A 94 -4.38 9.41 8.96
CA THR A 94 -3.94 8.03 9.18
C THR A 94 -2.46 7.88 8.88
N SER A 95 -1.85 6.85 9.49
CA SER A 95 -0.52 6.38 9.20
C SER A 95 -0.55 5.19 8.23
N HIS A 96 0.60 4.54 8.03
CA HIS A 96 0.71 3.28 7.26
C HIS A 96 -0.26 2.18 7.74
N LEU A 97 -0.80 2.31 8.95
CA LEU A 97 -1.79 1.40 9.51
C LEU A 97 -3.23 1.85 9.29
N LEU A 98 -3.51 2.55 8.18
CA LEU A 98 -4.81 3.13 7.85
C LEU A 98 -6.01 2.16 7.99
N LEU A 99 -5.80 0.87 7.70
CA LEU A 99 -6.84 -0.16 7.84
C LEU A 99 -7.20 -0.44 9.30
N HIS A 100 -6.28 -0.23 10.24
CA HIS A 100 -6.53 -0.34 11.68
C HIS A 100 -7.10 0.94 12.27
N GLU A 101 -6.64 2.08 11.78
CA GLU A 101 -7.01 3.40 12.32
C GLU A 101 -8.40 3.85 11.85
N LYS A 102 -8.76 3.54 10.58
CA LYS A 102 -10.06 3.88 9.98
C LYS A 102 -10.65 2.71 9.18
N PRO A 103 -10.91 1.56 9.83
CA PRO A 103 -11.34 0.34 9.14
C PRO A 103 -12.62 0.53 8.34
N GLU A 104 -13.64 1.21 8.90
CA GLU A 104 -14.93 1.40 8.24
C GLU A 104 -14.81 2.21 6.94
N LEU A 105 -14.02 3.29 6.96
CA LEU A 105 -13.78 4.11 5.78
C LEU A 105 -13.02 3.32 4.72
N CYS A 106 -11.95 2.63 5.11
CA CYS A 106 -11.14 1.85 4.19
C CYS A 106 -11.94 0.70 3.57
N VAL A 107 -12.66 -0.07 4.38
CA VAL A 107 -13.53 -1.16 3.90
C VAL A 107 -14.60 -0.63 2.94
N ARG A 108 -15.21 0.51 3.22
CA ARG A 108 -16.19 1.12 2.32
C ARG A 108 -15.58 1.47 0.97
N LEU A 109 -14.40 2.11 0.94
CA LEU A 109 -13.70 2.45 -0.30
C LEU A 109 -13.32 1.21 -1.12
N ILE A 110 -12.81 0.18 -0.45
CA ILE A 110 -12.43 -1.08 -1.09
C ILE A 110 -13.67 -1.81 -1.63
N THR A 111 -14.73 -1.91 -0.83
CA THR A 111 -15.96 -2.60 -1.23
C THR A 111 -16.64 -1.88 -2.40
N ASP A 112 -16.71 -0.55 -2.35
CA ASP A 112 -17.26 0.26 -3.44
C ASP A 112 -16.49 0.03 -4.75
N PHE A 113 -15.15 0.07 -4.69
CA PHE A 113 -14.30 -0.22 -5.83
C PHE A 113 -14.51 -1.64 -6.39
N LEU A 114 -14.60 -2.66 -5.53
CA LEU A 114 -14.73 -4.06 -5.95
C LEU A 114 -16.12 -4.40 -6.50
N THR A 115 -17.17 -3.76 -5.98
CA THR A 115 -18.57 -4.08 -6.35
C THR A 115 -19.11 -3.21 -7.47
N THR A 116 -18.70 -1.95 -7.53
CA THR A 116 -19.20 -0.98 -8.53
C THR A 116 -18.29 -0.95 -9.76
N GLY A 117 -17.05 -1.42 -9.63
CA GLY A 117 -16.00 -1.27 -10.63
C GLY A 117 -15.53 0.17 -10.77
N PRO A 118 -14.66 0.46 -11.72
CA PRO A 118 -14.20 1.83 -11.97
C PRO A 118 -15.37 2.68 -12.47
N THR A 119 -15.94 3.46 -11.57
CA THR A 119 -17.04 4.36 -11.89
C THR A 119 -16.60 5.42 -12.89
N PRO A 120 -17.30 5.60 -14.04
CA PRO A 120 -16.98 6.67 -14.95
C PRO A 120 -17.17 8.01 -14.24
N THR A 121 -16.17 8.88 -14.34
CA THR A 121 -16.32 10.26 -13.85
C THR A 121 -17.08 11.10 -14.85
N TRP A 122 -17.87 12.05 -14.36
CA TRP A 122 -18.69 12.92 -15.23
C TRP A 122 -17.84 13.79 -16.16
N MET A 123 -16.65 14.18 -15.70
CA MET A 123 -15.68 14.96 -16.47
C MET A 123 -14.30 14.30 -16.40
N PRO A 124 -14.07 13.21 -17.14
CA PRO A 124 -12.80 12.51 -17.10
C PRO A 124 -11.71 13.38 -17.76
N VAL A 125 -10.59 13.56 -17.05
CA VAL A 125 -9.41 14.25 -17.60
C VAL A 125 -8.31 13.21 -17.87
N ARG A 126 -7.82 12.53 -16.84
CA ARG A 126 -6.76 11.55 -16.96
C ARG A 126 -7.20 10.31 -17.74
N ARG A 127 -8.42 9.84 -17.52
CA ARG A 127 -8.95 8.63 -18.16
C ARG A 127 -9.41 8.88 -19.59
N ALA A 128 -9.81 10.11 -19.92
CA ALA A 128 -10.18 10.49 -21.29
C ALA A 128 -8.96 10.54 -22.25
N ALA A 129 -7.76 10.73 -21.72
CA ALA A 129 -6.52 10.81 -22.51
C ALA A 129 -5.94 9.44 -22.91
N ARG A 130 -6.52 8.32 -22.44
CA ARG A 130 -6.06 6.97 -22.75
C ARG A 130 -7.03 6.32 -23.75
N PRO A 131 -6.59 6.10 -25.01
CA PRO A 131 -7.34 5.22 -25.91
C PRO A 131 -7.30 3.80 -25.31
N GLY A 132 -8.46 3.14 -25.29
CA GLY A 132 -8.63 1.76 -24.85
C GLY A 132 -7.83 0.77 -25.72
#